data_4c8d6cfd9667b5292868f1a29d306ca8
#
_entry.id   4c8d6cfd9667b5292868f1a29d306ca8
#
_cell.length_a   1.000
_cell.length_b   1.000
_cell.length_c   1.000
_cell.angle_alpha   90.00
_cell.angle_beta   90.00
_cell.angle_gamma   90.00
#
_symmetry.space_group_name_H-M   'P 1'
#
loop_
_entity.id
_entity.type
_entity.pdbx_description
1 polymer ?
#
loop_
_entity_poly.entity_id
_entity_poly.type
_entity_poly.pdbx_seq_one_letter_code
_entity_poly.pdbx_strand_id
1 'polypeptide(L)'
;MVNTDHKRGNLAQIRERIKKNGKKSYFVRIRLKGKPGATASFERLTDAKLWVQHTETAIREDRYATTAEAQKHTVSDLVERYISDVLPRKPTIQPEYALQLKWWADQIGDVLLSDLSSSLISKHRDLLCERITNRKSKISNARVNRYLAALSTAITTAVKEWEWMEENPLRKVSKLKEPRGRVRYLSDQDRELLLTACRESHNPDLYLTVILAMSTGGRQSEIWGLSWKCVDLKNGFITFEETKNDEPRSVPLTGHAFELMMERSKVPRIDTDLVFPSRVDRHKHFDFRRP
;
A
#
# COMPACT_ATOMS: atom_id res chain seq x y z
N MET A 1 8.71 -11.59 -57.28
CA MET A 1 9.49 -11.98 -56.09
C MET A 1 10.53 -10.91 -55.85
N VAL A 2 10.30 -10.00 -54.95
CA VAL A 2 11.32 -9.01 -54.55
C VAL A 2 11.88 -9.49 -53.23
N ASN A 3 13.00 -10.20 -53.29
CA ASN A 3 13.80 -10.60 -52.15
C ASN A 3 14.73 -9.42 -51.87
N THR A 4 14.40 -8.60 -50.91
CA THR A 4 15.37 -7.64 -50.34
C THR A 4 16.17 -8.35 -49.26
N ASP A 5 17.19 -9.07 -49.66
CA ASP A 5 18.25 -9.54 -48.80
C ASP A 5 19.07 -8.37 -48.32
N HIS A 6 18.84 -7.93 -47.08
CA HIS A 6 19.77 -7.08 -46.34
C HIS A 6 20.67 -7.95 -45.47
N LYS A 7 21.91 -8.11 -45.94
CA LYS A 7 23.01 -8.77 -45.22
C LYS A 7 23.29 -8.04 -43.90
N ARG A 8 23.49 -8.85 -42.86
CA ARG A 8 23.99 -8.60 -41.52
C ARG A 8 23.01 -7.97 -40.53
N GLY A 9 22.36 -8.82 -39.76
CA GLY A 9 21.77 -8.43 -38.47
C GLY A 9 20.26 -8.14 -38.47
N ASN A 10 19.56 -8.26 -39.61
CA ASN A 10 18.11 -8.05 -39.64
C ASN A 10 17.36 -9.26 -39.06
N LEU A 11 16.82 -9.06 -37.88
CA LEU A 11 16.05 -10.00 -37.08
C LEU A 11 14.60 -10.10 -37.56
N ALA A 12 14.15 -9.14 -38.40
CA ALA A 12 12.80 -9.04 -38.91
C ALA A 12 12.69 -9.50 -40.37
N GLN A 13 11.67 -10.31 -40.62
CA GLN A 13 11.28 -10.73 -41.95
C GLN A 13 9.90 -10.16 -42.28
N ILE A 14 9.80 -9.37 -43.36
CA ILE A 14 8.54 -8.86 -43.90
C ILE A 14 8.17 -9.67 -45.15
N ARG A 15 6.97 -10.27 -45.17
CA ARG A 15 6.44 -11.02 -46.33
C ARG A 15 5.16 -10.37 -46.83
N GLU A 16 5.10 -10.05 -48.12
CA GLU A 16 3.85 -9.64 -48.78
C GLU A 16 2.93 -10.86 -48.96
N ARG A 17 1.65 -10.70 -48.62
CA ARG A 17 0.59 -11.67 -48.81
C ARG A 17 -0.57 -11.02 -49.55
N ILE A 18 -1.15 -11.70 -50.52
CA ILE A 18 -2.36 -11.28 -51.20
C ILE A 18 -3.53 -12.02 -50.55
N LYS A 19 -4.49 -11.28 -49.98
CA LYS A 19 -5.71 -11.84 -49.40
C LYS A 19 -6.63 -12.35 -50.54
N LYS A 20 -7.57 -13.24 -50.24
CA LYS A 20 -8.56 -13.78 -51.20
C LYS A 20 -9.36 -12.70 -51.94
N ASN A 21 -9.48 -11.50 -51.37
CA ASN A 21 -10.13 -10.33 -51.97
C ASN A 21 -9.20 -9.43 -52.81
N GLY A 22 -8.01 -9.91 -53.20
CA GLY A 22 -7.03 -9.18 -54.02
C GLY A 22 -6.24 -8.08 -53.27
N LYS A 23 -6.55 -7.79 -52.02
CA LYS A 23 -5.81 -6.75 -51.27
C LYS A 23 -4.47 -7.29 -50.74
N LYS A 24 -3.43 -6.46 -50.83
CA LYS A 24 -2.11 -6.75 -50.29
C LYS A 24 -2.10 -6.58 -48.76
N SER A 25 -1.35 -7.45 -48.09
CA SER A 25 -1.05 -7.35 -46.67
C SER A 25 0.41 -7.74 -46.42
N TYR A 26 1.02 -7.18 -45.42
CA TYR A 26 2.42 -7.36 -45.06
C TYR A 26 2.50 -8.10 -43.74
N PHE A 27 2.93 -9.37 -43.77
CA PHE A 27 3.17 -10.16 -42.57
C PHE A 27 4.61 -9.95 -42.11
N VAL A 28 4.77 -9.58 -40.86
CA VAL A 28 6.08 -9.34 -40.22
C VAL A 28 6.33 -10.41 -39.18
N ARG A 29 7.56 -10.91 -39.16
CA ARG A 29 8.05 -11.81 -38.11
C ARG A 29 9.43 -11.38 -37.67
N ILE A 30 9.58 -11.14 -36.34
CA ILE A 30 10.85 -10.79 -35.68
C ILE A 30 11.27 -11.96 -34.82
N ARG A 31 12.54 -12.36 -34.91
CA ARG A 31 13.15 -13.38 -34.05
C ARG A 31 14.54 -12.96 -33.60
N LEU A 32 14.74 -12.91 -32.28
CA LEU A 32 16.05 -12.73 -31.64
C LEU A 32 16.42 -14.02 -30.90
N LYS A 33 17.68 -14.42 -30.99
CA LYS A 33 18.17 -15.60 -30.27
C LYS A 33 18.06 -15.33 -28.76
N GLY A 34 17.35 -16.20 -28.03
CA GLY A 34 17.17 -16.10 -26.58
C GLY A 34 16.11 -15.11 -26.13
N LYS A 35 15.32 -14.51 -27.06
CA LYS A 35 14.25 -13.56 -26.72
C LYS A 35 12.91 -13.97 -27.35
N PRO A 36 11.75 -13.55 -26.80
CA PRO A 36 10.45 -13.86 -27.39
C PRO A 36 10.32 -13.27 -28.79
N GLY A 37 9.81 -14.07 -29.71
CA GLY A 37 9.55 -13.63 -31.09
C GLY A 37 8.24 -12.84 -31.18
N ALA A 38 8.19 -11.88 -32.13
CA ALA A 38 7.01 -11.07 -32.41
C ALA A 38 6.50 -11.29 -33.84
N THR A 39 5.18 -11.27 -34.04
CA THR A 39 4.54 -11.34 -35.35
C THR A 39 3.38 -10.36 -35.44
N ALA A 40 3.23 -9.69 -36.57
CA ALA A 40 2.09 -8.81 -36.85
C ALA A 40 1.77 -8.77 -38.35
N SER A 41 0.57 -8.29 -38.72
CA SER A 41 0.15 -8.13 -40.13
C SER A 41 -0.38 -6.71 -40.35
N PHE A 42 0.04 -6.07 -41.43
CA PHE A 42 -0.30 -4.69 -41.77
C PHE A 42 -0.87 -4.59 -43.19
N GLU A 43 -1.67 -3.56 -43.43
CA GLU A 43 -2.19 -3.29 -44.81
C GLU A 43 -1.22 -2.42 -45.60
N ARG A 44 -0.31 -1.69 -44.93
CA ARG A 44 0.69 -0.84 -45.56
C ARG A 44 2.11 -1.25 -45.19
N LEU A 45 3.00 -1.19 -46.17
CA LEU A 45 4.42 -1.54 -45.97
C LEU A 45 5.11 -0.56 -45.00
N THR A 46 4.72 0.72 -45.05
CA THR A 46 5.23 1.77 -44.17
C THR A 46 4.97 1.45 -42.71
N ASP A 47 3.76 1.01 -42.38
CA ASP A 47 3.36 0.68 -41.00
C ASP A 47 4.10 -0.59 -40.54
N ALA A 48 4.27 -1.55 -41.43
CA ALA A 48 5.07 -2.75 -41.17
C ALA A 48 6.53 -2.42 -40.83
N LYS A 49 7.16 -1.50 -41.59
CA LYS A 49 8.55 -1.06 -41.34
C LYS A 49 8.69 -0.29 -40.02
N LEU A 50 7.78 0.63 -39.74
CA LEU A 50 7.73 1.37 -38.47
C LEU A 50 7.59 0.42 -37.27
N TRP A 51 6.67 -0.53 -37.39
CA TRP A 51 6.47 -1.53 -36.33
C TRP A 51 7.71 -2.40 -36.10
N VAL A 52 8.42 -2.79 -37.17
CA VAL A 52 9.70 -3.52 -37.06
C VAL A 52 10.69 -2.72 -36.24
N GLN A 53 10.92 -1.45 -36.60
CA GLN A 53 11.89 -0.59 -35.91
C GLN A 53 11.57 -0.45 -34.42
N HIS A 54 10.31 -0.17 -34.06
CA HIS A 54 9.88 -0.06 -32.67
C HIS A 54 10.00 -1.36 -31.91
N THR A 55 9.56 -2.46 -32.54
CA THR A 55 9.54 -3.79 -31.89
C THR A 55 10.95 -4.36 -31.71
N GLU A 56 11.84 -4.20 -32.69
CA GLU A 56 13.25 -4.61 -32.55
C GLU A 56 13.94 -3.87 -31.39
N THR A 57 13.69 -2.57 -31.26
CA THR A 57 14.22 -1.77 -30.17
C THR A 57 13.66 -2.25 -28.82
N ALA A 58 12.35 -2.46 -28.75
CA ALA A 58 11.68 -2.95 -27.53
C ALA A 58 12.18 -4.36 -27.12
N ILE A 59 12.40 -5.26 -28.09
CA ILE A 59 12.95 -6.60 -27.81
C ILE A 59 14.40 -6.53 -27.33
N ARG A 60 15.22 -5.66 -27.92
CA ARG A 60 16.63 -5.46 -27.49
C ARG A 60 16.73 -4.93 -26.07
N GLU A 61 15.81 -4.05 -25.71
CA GLU A 61 15.74 -3.40 -24.37
C GLU A 61 14.93 -4.23 -23.34
N ASP A 62 14.54 -5.48 -23.67
CA ASP A 62 13.70 -6.38 -22.86
C ASP A 62 12.30 -5.84 -22.50
N ARG A 63 11.86 -4.74 -23.13
CA ARG A 63 10.53 -4.13 -22.91
C ARG A 63 9.38 -4.84 -23.61
N TYR A 64 9.69 -5.62 -24.67
CA TYR A 64 8.63 -6.27 -25.46
C TYR A 64 7.85 -7.32 -24.68
N ALA A 65 8.50 -8.08 -23.81
CA ALA A 65 7.85 -9.11 -23.00
C ALA A 65 6.87 -8.48 -21.99
N THR A 66 7.29 -7.42 -21.29
CA THR A 66 6.44 -6.72 -20.33
C THR A 66 5.26 -6.01 -20.98
N THR A 67 5.44 -5.43 -22.17
CA THR A 67 4.33 -4.85 -22.95
C THR A 67 3.31 -5.90 -23.38
N ALA A 68 3.77 -7.10 -23.79
CA ALA A 68 2.89 -8.21 -24.15
C ALA A 68 2.12 -8.77 -22.94
N GLU A 69 2.74 -8.83 -21.78
CA GLU A 69 2.04 -9.22 -20.54
C GLU A 69 1.02 -8.16 -20.10
N ALA A 70 1.34 -6.86 -20.20
CA ALA A 70 0.41 -5.79 -19.90
C ALA A 70 -0.88 -5.82 -20.73
N GLN A 71 -0.82 -6.38 -21.94
CA GLN A 71 -1.98 -6.56 -22.83
C GLN A 71 -2.85 -7.77 -22.46
N LYS A 72 -2.39 -8.66 -21.59
CA LYS A 72 -3.12 -9.86 -21.18
C LYS A 72 -3.87 -9.69 -19.87
N HIS A 73 -3.42 -8.76 -19.03
CA HIS A 73 -3.92 -8.57 -17.69
C HIS A 73 -4.69 -7.27 -17.55
N THR A 74 -5.78 -7.32 -16.80
CA THR A 74 -6.63 -6.18 -16.45
C THR A 74 -6.24 -5.61 -15.08
N VAL A 75 -6.82 -4.46 -14.72
CA VAL A 75 -6.71 -3.90 -13.36
C VAL A 75 -7.38 -4.82 -12.34
N SER A 76 -8.47 -5.52 -12.70
CA SER A 76 -9.08 -6.55 -11.83
C SER A 76 -8.11 -7.69 -11.54
N ASP A 77 -7.45 -8.24 -12.55
CA ASP A 77 -6.45 -9.31 -12.36
C ASP A 77 -5.32 -8.87 -11.44
N LEU A 78 -4.83 -7.63 -11.62
CA LEU A 78 -3.82 -7.02 -10.75
C LEU A 78 -4.28 -6.97 -9.30
N VAL A 79 -5.50 -6.48 -9.06
CA VAL A 79 -6.07 -6.31 -7.73
C VAL A 79 -6.31 -7.65 -7.05
N GLU A 80 -6.90 -8.61 -7.76
CA GLU A 80 -7.17 -9.95 -7.24
C GLU A 80 -5.89 -10.66 -6.84
N ARG A 81 -4.90 -10.69 -7.73
CA ARG A 81 -3.59 -11.29 -7.44
C ARG A 81 -2.87 -10.61 -6.28
N TYR A 82 -2.93 -9.27 -6.20
CA TYR A 82 -2.31 -8.56 -5.09
C TYR A 82 -2.98 -8.87 -3.75
N ILE A 83 -4.31 -8.97 -3.73
CA ILE A 83 -5.07 -9.31 -2.54
C ILE A 83 -4.81 -10.76 -2.10
N SER A 84 -4.71 -11.72 -3.04
CA SER A 84 -4.48 -13.14 -2.72
C SER A 84 -3.04 -13.43 -2.29
N ASP A 85 -2.04 -12.88 -2.99
CA ASP A 85 -0.66 -13.32 -2.87
C ASP A 85 0.21 -12.42 -1.98
N VAL A 86 -0.12 -11.11 -1.93
CA VAL A 86 0.74 -10.11 -1.26
C VAL A 86 0.15 -9.64 0.07
N LEU A 87 -1.14 -9.32 0.12
CA LEU A 87 -1.76 -8.81 1.33
C LEU A 87 -1.74 -9.77 2.54
N PRO A 88 -1.82 -11.11 2.41
CA PRO A 88 -1.71 -12.01 3.55
C PRO A 88 -0.38 -11.88 4.30
N ARG A 89 0.68 -11.42 3.62
CA ARG A 89 1.98 -11.13 4.23
C ARG A 89 2.01 -9.80 5.01
N LYS A 90 0.93 -9.02 4.98
CA LYS A 90 0.79 -7.69 5.60
C LYS A 90 -0.50 -7.58 6.40
N PRO A 91 -0.70 -8.40 7.46
CA PRO A 91 -1.99 -8.54 8.13
C PRO A 91 -2.53 -7.22 8.72
N THR A 92 -1.65 -6.35 9.20
CA THR A 92 -2.04 -5.08 9.85
C THR A 92 -2.76 -4.11 8.91
N ILE A 93 -2.41 -4.09 7.62
CA ILE A 93 -2.96 -3.15 6.62
C ILE A 93 -3.95 -3.83 5.67
N GLN A 94 -4.06 -5.16 5.72
CA GLN A 94 -4.83 -5.97 4.78
C GLN A 94 -6.27 -5.49 4.57
N PRO A 95 -7.10 -5.23 5.61
CA PRO A 95 -8.50 -4.87 5.40
C PRO A 95 -8.67 -3.53 4.69
N GLU A 96 -7.85 -2.54 5.05
CA GLU A 96 -7.95 -1.19 4.47
C GLU A 96 -7.45 -1.16 3.03
N TYR A 97 -6.32 -1.82 2.74
CA TYR A 97 -5.79 -1.92 1.38
C TYR A 97 -6.71 -2.70 0.45
N ALA A 98 -7.27 -3.82 0.92
CA ALA A 98 -8.23 -4.60 0.13
C ALA A 98 -9.44 -3.76 -0.28
N LEU A 99 -10.00 -2.97 0.66
CA LEU A 99 -11.13 -2.07 0.38
C LEU A 99 -10.75 -0.99 -0.64
N GLN A 100 -9.57 -0.40 -0.52
CA GLN A 100 -9.08 0.63 -1.43
C GLN A 100 -8.82 0.07 -2.83
N LEU A 101 -8.22 -1.11 -2.93
CA LEU A 101 -7.94 -1.77 -4.20
C LEU A 101 -9.22 -2.25 -4.90
N LYS A 102 -10.18 -2.82 -4.16
CA LYS A 102 -11.49 -3.20 -4.70
C LYS A 102 -12.21 -2.01 -5.31
N TRP A 103 -12.16 -0.85 -4.67
CA TRP A 103 -12.74 0.36 -5.26
C TRP A 103 -12.12 0.68 -6.64
N TRP A 104 -10.81 0.52 -6.82
CA TRP A 104 -10.17 0.71 -8.12
C TRP A 104 -10.63 -0.33 -9.14
N ALA A 105 -10.76 -1.59 -8.74
CA ALA A 105 -11.31 -2.65 -9.58
C ALA A 105 -12.77 -2.36 -9.98
N ASP A 106 -13.60 -1.84 -9.08
CA ASP A 106 -14.98 -1.45 -9.38
C ASP A 106 -15.06 -0.29 -10.41
N GLN A 107 -14.06 0.61 -10.45
CA GLN A 107 -14.07 1.78 -11.33
C GLN A 107 -13.44 1.54 -12.69
N ILE A 108 -12.35 0.80 -12.75
CA ILE A 108 -11.50 0.61 -13.94
C ILE A 108 -11.03 -0.83 -14.09
N GLY A 109 -11.74 -1.78 -13.50
CA GLY A 109 -11.33 -3.19 -13.47
C GLY A 109 -11.10 -3.82 -14.83
N ASP A 110 -11.93 -3.50 -15.82
CA ASP A 110 -11.86 -4.04 -17.17
C ASP A 110 -10.75 -3.42 -18.05
N VAL A 111 -10.08 -2.38 -17.55
CA VAL A 111 -9.01 -1.69 -18.28
C VAL A 111 -7.76 -2.59 -18.30
N LEU A 112 -7.20 -2.82 -19.49
CA LEU A 112 -5.93 -3.52 -19.64
C LEU A 112 -4.79 -2.70 -18.99
N LEU A 113 -3.82 -3.39 -18.41
CA LEU A 113 -2.66 -2.73 -17.80
C LEU A 113 -1.85 -1.92 -18.84
N SER A 114 -1.86 -2.33 -20.11
CA SER A 114 -1.28 -1.57 -21.23
C SER A 114 -1.94 -0.21 -21.45
N ASP A 115 -3.23 -0.09 -21.13
CA ASP A 115 -4.04 1.10 -21.36
C ASP A 115 -4.17 1.98 -20.12
N LEU A 116 -3.63 1.51 -18.99
CA LEU A 116 -3.66 2.20 -17.71
C LEU A 116 -2.73 3.43 -17.72
N SER A 117 -3.31 4.59 -18.02
CA SER A 117 -2.58 5.85 -18.11
C SER A 117 -2.70 6.72 -16.86
N SER A 118 -1.72 7.63 -16.68
CA SER A 118 -1.76 8.65 -15.61
C SER A 118 -3.00 9.54 -15.71
N SER A 119 -3.47 9.83 -16.93
CA SER A 119 -4.67 10.63 -17.20
C SER A 119 -5.92 9.92 -16.70
N LEU A 120 -6.08 8.63 -17.01
CA LEU A 120 -7.20 7.82 -16.54
C LEU A 120 -7.25 7.75 -15.02
N ILE A 121 -6.10 7.50 -14.38
CA ILE A 121 -5.99 7.45 -12.91
C ILE A 121 -6.34 8.81 -12.29
N SER A 122 -5.86 9.93 -12.86
CA SER A 122 -6.17 11.28 -12.39
C SER A 122 -7.67 11.58 -12.47
N LYS A 123 -8.33 11.18 -13.57
CA LYS A 123 -9.78 11.32 -13.72
C LYS A 123 -10.53 10.60 -12.58
N HIS A 124 -10.17 9.37 -12.29
CA HIS A 124 -10.83 8.59 -11.22
C HIS A 124 -10.44 9.06 -9.82
N ARG A 125 -9.22 9.60 -9.62
CA ARG A 125 -8.87 10.33 -8.38
C ARG A 125 -9.84 11.50 -8.15
N ASP A 126 -10.11 12.29 -9.18
CA ASP A 126 -10.98 13.47 -9.06
C ASP A 126 -12.43 13.06 -8.81
N LEU A 127 -12.93 11.99 -9.44
CA LEU A 127 -14.23 11.38 -9.10
C LEU A 127 -14.27 10.89 -7.65
N LEU A 128 -13.19 10.31 -7.15
CA LEU A 128 -13.13 9.89 -5.74
C LEU A 128 -13.22 11.08 -4.79
N CYS A 129 -12.70 12.25 -5.14
CA CYS A 129 -12.79 13.47 -4.32
C CYS A 129 -14.24 13.92 -4.08
N GLU A 130 -15.15 13.66 -5.03
CA GLU A 130 -16.57 14.01 -4.90
C GLU A 130 -17.38 13.02 -4.06
N ARG A 131 -16.77 11.90 -3.67
CA ARG A 131 -17.47 10.88 -2.89
C ARG A 131 -17.85 11.39 -1.50
N ILE A 132 -19.14 11.22 -1.17
CA ILE A 132 -19.65 11.51 0.17
C ILE A 132 -19.43 10.31 1.09
N THR A 133 -18.89 10.55 2.25
CA THR A 133 -18.65 9.53 3.29
C THR A 133 -19.94 9.30 4.11
N ASN A 134 -19.97 8.20 4.89
CA ASN A 134 -21.08 7.93 5.82
C ASN A 134 -21.31 9.06 6.85
N ARG A 135 -20.33 9.92 7.07
CA ARG A 135 -20.43 11.11 7.93
C ARG A 135 -21.02 12.33 7.21
N LYS A 136 -21.61 12.15 6.03
CA LYS A 136 -22.19 13.21 5.19
C LYS A 136 -21.21 14.33 4.82
N SER A 137 -19.90 14.01 4.75
CA SER A 137 -18.84 14.93 4.33
C SER A 137 -18.10 14.37 3.12
N LYS A 138 -17.52 15.23 2.29
CA LYS A 138 -16.61 14.80 1.22
C LYS A 138 -15.43 14.02 1.81
N ILE A 139 -14.94 13.06 1.04
CA ILE A 139 -13.73 12.31 1.40
C ILE A 139 -12.54 13.27 1.52
N SER A 140 -11.69 13.08 2.52
CA SER A 140 -10.52 13.95 2.71
C SER A 140 -9.41 13.65 1.71
N ASN A 141 -8.61 14.67 1.34
CA ASN A 141 -7.45 14.51 0.46
C ASN A 141 -6.48 13.44 0.96
N ALA A 142 -6.25 13.37 2.26
CA ALA A 142 -5.43 12.34 2.88
C ALA A 142 -5.96 10.92 2.59
N ARG A 143 -7.28 10.74 2.65
CA ARG A 143 -7.88 9.45 2.34
C ARG A 143 -7.81 9.12 0.85
N VAL A 144 -8.03 10.08 -0.04
CA VAL A 144 -7.83 9.90 -1.49
C VAL A 144 -6.39 9.50 -1.80
N ASN A 145 -5.40 10.18 -1.18
CA ASN A 145 -3.99 9.84 -1.35
C ASN A 145 -3.66 8.40 -0.89
N ARG A 146 -4.38 7.85 0.09
CA ARG A 146 -4.23 6.44 0.50
C ARG A 146 -4.74 5.48 -0.58
N TYR A 147 -5.85 5.79 -1.26
CA TYR A 147 -6.32 4.99 -2.40
C TYR A 147 -5.29 4.99 -3.54
N LEU A 148 -4.68 6.14 -3.85
CA LEU A 148 -3.59 6.22 -4.81
C LEU A 148 -2.36 5.41 -4.37
N ALA A 149 -2.00 5.47 -3.08
CA ALA A 149 -0.88 4.73 -2.54
C ALA A 149 -1.09 3.21 -2.61
N ALA A 150 -2.30 2.72 -2.32
CA ALA A 150 -2.64 1.31 -2.44
C ALA A 150 -2.49 0.81 -3.88
N LEU A 151 -3.08 1.53 -4.86
CA LEU A 151 -2.94 1.20 -6.28
C LEU A 151 -1.48 1.28 -6.74
N SER A 152 -0.74 2.34 -6.33
CA SER A 152 0.68 2.49 -6.66
C SER A 152 1.53 1.33 -6.14
N THR A 153 1.22 0.83 -4.95
CA THR A 153 1.94 -0.31 -4.37
C THR A 153 1.66 -1.59 -5.15
N ALA A 154 0.40 -1.85 -5.51
CA ALA A 154 0.03 -3.01 -6.32
C ALA A 154 0.70 -2.98 -7.71
N ILE A 155 0.66 -1.84 -8.40
CA ILE A 155 1.32 -1.68 -9.70
C ILE A 155 2.85 -1.80 -9.56
N THR A 156 3.44 -1.27 -8.48
CA THR A 156 4.89 -1.42 -8.26
C THR A 156 5.29 -2.88 -8.08
N THR A 157 4.46 -3.69 -7.44
CA THR A 157 4.66 -5.15 -7.36
C THR A 157 4.55 -5.79 -8.74
N ALA A 158 3.56 -5.40 -9.54
CA ALA A 158 3.40 -5.89 -10.91
C ALA A 158 4.59 -5.53 -11.82
N VAL A 159 5.21 -4.37 -11.60
CA VAL A 159 6.43 -3.95 -12.31
C VAL A 159 7.65 -4.74 -11.85
N LYS A 160 7.83 -4.89 -10.51
CA LYS A 160 9.10 -5.39 -9.95
C LYS A 160 9.17 -6.91 -9.81
N GLU A 161 8.04 -7.55 -9.48
CA GLU A 161 8.00 -8.97 -9.12
C GLU A 161 7.32 -9.83 -10.18
N TRP A 162 6.30 -9.27 -10.89
CA TRP A 162 5.52 -10.03 -11.86
C TRP A 162 5.88 -9.72 -13.30
N GLU A 163 6.61 -8.65 -13.54
CA GLU A 163 7.01 -8.18 -14.88
C GLU A 163 5.81 -7.95 -15.82
N TRP A 164 4.64 -7.61 -15.27
CA TRP A 164 3.43 -7.34 -16.03
C TRP A 164 3.40 -5.95 -16.66
N MET A 165 4.18 -5.01 -16.13
CA MET A 165 4.27 -3.62 -16.60
C MET A 165 5.71 -3.12 -16.58
N GLU A 166 6.04 -2.22 -17.49
CA GLU A 166 7.37 -1.60 -17.57
C GLU A 166 7.55 -0.49 -16.51
N GLU A 167 6.55 0.37 -16.36
CA GLU A 167 6.59 1.49 -15.41
C GLU A 167 5.26 1.65 -14.66
N ASN A 168 5.33 2.30 -13.52
CA ASN A 168 4.14 2.65 -12.74
C ASN A 168 3.62 4.04 -13.17
N PRO A 169 2.44 4.14 -13.83
CA PRO A 169 1.90 5.40 -14.32
C PRO A 169 1.53 6.38 -13.18
N LEU A 170 1.34 5.88 -11.95
CA LEU A 170 1.07 6.74 -10.79
C LEU A 170 2.24 7.66 -10.42
N ARG A 171 3.47 7.39 -10.89
CA ARG A 171 4.60 8.30 -10.67
C ARG A 171 4.37 9.69 -11.27
N LYS A 172 3.53 9.77 -12.32
CA LYS A 172 3.17 11.02 -13.00
C LYS A 172 1.88 11.65 -12.44
N VAL A 173 1.22 11.01 -11.48
CA VAL A 173 -0.01 11.50 -10.85
C VAL A 173 0.32 12.29 -9.59
N SER A 174 -0.09 13.55 -9.56
CA SER A 174 0.12 14.42 -8.40
C SER A 174 -0.75 14.00 -7.22
N LYS A 175 -0.15 13.93 -6.03
CA LYS A 175 -0.89 13.79 -4.78
C LYS A 175 -1.66 15.07 -4.46
N LEU A 176 -2.80 14.92 -3.80
CA LEU A 176 -3.57 16.04 -3.31
C LEU A 176 -2.90 16.65 -2.08
N LYS A 177 -2.97 17.99 -1.95
CA LYS A 177 -2.44 18.69 -0.79
C LYS A 177 -3.24 18.30 0.45
N GLU A 178 -2.56 17.76 1.44
CA GLU A 178 -3.15 17.44 2.74
C GLU A 178 -3.07 18.65 3.68
N PRO A 179 -4.12 18.90 4.48
CA PRO A 179 -4.04 19.92 5.51
C PRO A 179 -2.96 19.54 6.52
N ARG A 180 -2.31 20.54 7.09
CA ARG A 180 -1.37 20.31 8.20
C ARG A 180 -2.13 19.64 9.35
N GLY A 181 -1.52 18.65 9.97
CA GLY A 181 -2.05 18.01 11.16
C GLY A 181 -2.31 19.05 12.26
N ARG A 182 -3.29 18.78 13.11
CA ARG A 182 -3.51 19.64 14.30
C ARG A 182 -2.32 19.48 15.23
N VAL A 183 -1.64 20.59 15.49
CA VAL A 183 -0.61 20.67 16.53
C VAL A 183 -1.29 21.31 17.72
N ARG A 184 -1.65 20.52 18.73
CA ARG A 184 -2.19 21.01 19.99
C ARG A 184 -1.36 20.42 21.11
N TYR A 185 -0.72 21.29 21.86
CA TYR A 185 -0.07 20.94 23.12
C TYR A 185 -1.05 21.19 24.26
N LEU A 186 -1.01 20.34 25.28
CA LEU A 186 -1.76 20.57 26.50
C LEU A 186 -1.07 21.71 27.26
N SER A 187 -1.82 22.75 27.62
CA SER A 187 -1.40 23.70 28.61
C SER A 187 -1.36 23.04 30.00
N ASP A 188 -0.70 23.66 30.96
CA ASP A 188 -0.70 23.15 32.34
C ASP A 188 -2.12 23.03 32.89
N GLN A 189 -2.99 23.99 32.58
CA GLN A 189 -4.39 23.95 32.97
C GLN A 189 -5.15 22.81 32.28
N ASP A 190 -4.98 22.61 30.95
CA ASP A 190 -5.58 21.49 30.24
C ASP A 190 -5.12 20.15 30.81
N ARG A 191 -3.84 20.06 31.21
CA ARG A 191 -3.26 18.86 31.81
C ARG A 191 -3.93 18.51 33.12
N GLU A 192 -4.07 19.51 34.04
CA GLU A 192 -4.71 19.30 35.34
C GLU A 192 -6.19 18.90 35.18
N LEU A 193 -6.92 19.55 34.28
CA LEU A 193 -8.31 19.16 33.94
C LEU A 193 -8.41 17.73 33.44
N LEU A 194 -7.52 17.35 32.53
CA LEU A 194 -7.45 15.99 32.00
C LEU A 194 -7.19 14.95 33.09
N LEU A 195 -6.20 15.22 33.95
CA LEU A 195 -5.82 14.30 35.02
C LEU A 195 -6.93 14.17 36.06
N THR A 196 -7.62 15.26 36.38
CA THR A 196 -8.80 15.25 37.27
C THR A 196 -9.91 14.40 36.70
N ALA A 197 -10.28 14.61 35.43
CA ALA A 197 -11.29 13.81 34.74
C ALA A 197 -10.90 12.33 34.69
N CYS A 198 -9.62 12.00 34.54
CA CYS A 198 -9.15 10.62 34.55
C CYS A 198 -9.29 9.95 35.93
N ARG A 199 -9.05 10.70 37.03
CA ARG A 199 -9.24 10.20 38.41
C ARG A 199 -10.71 9.95 38.73
N GLU A 200 -11.61 10.79 38.22
CA GLU A 200 -13.05 10.68 38.42
C GLU A 200 -13.71 9.66 37.52
N SER A 201 -12.96 9.09 36.57
CA SER A 201 -13.46 8.08 35.66
C SER A 201 -13.87 6.79 36.35
N HIS A 202 -14.96 6.16 35.90
CA HIS A 202 -15.35 4.81 36.32
C HIS A 202 -14.30 3.72 35.99
N ASN A 203 -13.34 4.04 35.11
CA ASN A 203 -12.25 3.13 34.78
C ASN A 203 -11.03 3.43 35.65
N PRO A 204 -10.69 2.57 36.63
CA PRO A 204 -9.59 2.80 37.55
C PRO A 204 -8.21 2.79 36.87
N ASP A 205 -8.10 2.18 35.70
CA ASP A 205 -6.82 2.07 34.96
C ASP A 205 -6.57 3.28 34.04
N LEU A 206 -7.58 4.15 33.82
CA LEU A 206 -7.46 5.26 32.89
C LEU A 206 -6.40 6.28 33.33
N TYR A 207 -6.39 6.62 34.62
CA TYR A 207 -5.43 7.58 35.16
C TYR A 207 -3.98 7.11 34.98
N LEU A 208 -3.68 5.89 35.38
CA LEU A 208 -2.35 5.29 35.18
C LEU A 208 -1.96 5.23 33.72
N THR A 209 -2.88 4.83 32.84
CA THR A 209 -2.65 4.78 31.40
C THR A 209 -2.25 6.14 30.82
N VAL A 210 -2.94 7.22 31.22
CA VAL A 210 -2.64 8.59 30.78
C VAL A 210 -1.32 9.09 31.36
N ILE A 211 -1.03 8.84 32.63
CA ILE A 211 0.26 9.18 33.25
C ILE A 211 1.42 8.48 32.53
N LEU A 212 1.29 7.20 32.22
CA LEU A 212 2.30 6.47 31.45
C LEU A 212 2.49 7.06 30.06
N ALA A 213 1.39 7.41 29.37
CA ALA A 213 1.49 8.04 28.04
C ALA A 213 2.23 9.37 28.10
N MET A 214 1.96 10.19 29.11
CA MET A 214 2.60 11.50 29.28
C MET A 214 4.07 11.40 29.68
N SER A 215 4.43 10.46 30.56
CA SER A 215 5.79 10.33 31.08
C SER A 215 6.74 9.59 30.11
N THR A 216 6.23 8.62 29.35
CA THR A 216 7.07 7.77 28.47
C THR A 216 7.00 8.17 27.00
N GLY A 217 6.01 8.96 26.58
CA GLY A 217 5.72 9.20 25.16
C GLY A 217 5.34 7.93 24.40
N GLY A 218 4.90 6.89 25.10
CA GLY A 218 4.46 5.63 24.51
C GLY A 218 3.25 5.81 23.60
N ARG A 219 3.21 5.06 22.49
CA ARG A 219 2.03 5.05 21.63
C ARG A 219 0.87 4.37 22.34
N GLN A 220 -0.36 4.72 21.96
CA GLN A 220 -1.56 4.15 22.56
C GLN A 220 -1.53 2.61 22.59
N SER A 221 -1.18 1.97 21.49
CA SER A 221 -1.09 0.51 21.40
C SER A 221 0.03 -0.08 22.27
N GLU A 222 1.16 0.60 22.39
CA GLU A 222 2.29 0.18 23.21
C GLU A 222 1.93 0.21 24.71
N ILE A 223 1.21 1.23 25.15
CA ILE A 223 0.79 1.34 26.54
C ILE A 223 -0.35 0.36 26.86
N TRP A 224 -1.35 0.27 26.00
CA TRP A 224 -2.49 -0.62 26.23
C TRP A 224 -2.08 -2.10 26.21
N GLY A 225 -1.15 -2.47 25.31
CA GLY A 225 -0.61 -3.81 25.21
C GLY A 225 0.57 -4.10 26.13
N LEU A 226 0.88 -3.19 27.08
CA LEU A 226 2.04 -3.33 27.98
C LEU A 226 1.93 -4.62 28.82
N SER A 227 2.98 -5.43 28.76
CA SER A 227 3.14 -6.64 29.55
C SER A 227 4.07 -6.42 30.73
N TRP A 228 3.82 -7.08 31.85
CA TRP A 228 4.71 -7.08 33.01
C TRP A 228 6.13 -7.54 32.69
N LYS A 229 6.32 -8.38 31.69
CA LYS A 229 7.64 -8.83 31.20
C LYS A 229 8.48 -7.66 30.66
N CYS A 230 7.82 -6.62 30.17
CA CYS A 230 8.44 -5.42 29.61
C CYS A 230 8.66 -4.31 30.64
N VAL A 231 8.33 -4.55 31.91
CA VAL A 231 8.42 -3.55 33.00
C VAL A 231 9.48 -4.00 34.00
N ASP A 232 10.58 -3.30 34.04
CA ASP A 232 11.64 -3.50 35.03
C ASP A 232 11.49 -2.47 36.17
N LEU A 233 10.72 -2.85 37.19
CA LEU A 233 10.51 -2.00 38.38
C LEU A 233 11.76 -1.90 39.25
N LYS A 234 12.71 -2.82 39.15
CA LYS A 234 13.95 -2.78 39.96
C LYS A 234 14.88 -1.67 39.47
N ASN A 235 15.00 -1.55 38.15
CA ASN A 235 15.88 -0.57 37.49
C ASN A 235 15.11 0.67 37.01
N GLY A 236 13.77 0.68 37.07
CA GLY A 236 12.94 1.81 36.66
C GLY A 236 12.88 2.01 35.14
N PHE A 237 12.61 0.95 34.37
CA PHE A 237 12.49 1.03 32.91
C PHE A 237 11.26 0.31 32.40
N ILE A 238 10.73 0.80 31.27
CA ILE A 238 9.76 0.09 30.43
C ILE A 238 10.40 -0.11 29.05
N THR A 239 10.33 -1.35 28.52
CA THR A 239 10.79 -1.68 27.19
C THR A 239 9.59 -1.93 26.29
N PHE A 240 9.41 -1.10 25.25
CA PHE A 240 8.42 -1.31 24.20
C PHE A 240 9.02 -2.18 23.09
N GLU A 241 8.60 -3.44 22.98
CA GLU A 241 9.14 -4.41 22.02
C GLU A 241 8.48 -4.26 20.65
N GLU A 242 7.15 -4.15 20.58
CA GLU A 242 6.39 -3.99 19.34
C GLU A 242 6.25 -2.50 18.97
N THR A 243 7.29 -1.93 18.38
CA THR A 243 7.22 -0.55 17.89
C THR A 243 6.84 -0.53 16.41
N LYS A 244 6.39 0.62 15.90
CA LYS A 244 6.01 0.80 14.49
C LYS A 244 7.14 0.47 13.49
N ASN A 245 8.38 0.49 13.96
CA ASN A 245 9.57 0.25 13.13
C ASN A 245 10.27 -1.08 13.49
N ASP A 246 9.62 -1.95 14.31
CA ASP A 246 10.17 -3.20 14.82
C ASP A 246 11.50 -3.05 15.60
N GLU A 247 11.80 -1.82 16.06
CA GLU A 247 12.98 -1.56 16.90
C GLU A 247 12.53 -1.41 18.37
N PRO A 248 12.94 -2.31 19.29
CA PRO A 248 12.62 -2.19 20.70
C PRO A 248 13.25 -0.92 21.27
N ARG A 249 12.54 -0.25 22.18
CA ARG A 249 13.05 0.92 22.87
C ARG A 249 12.77 0.85 24.37
N SER A 250 13.77 1.15 25.17
CA SER A 250 13.62 1.26 26.61
C SER A 250 13.48 2.74 27.01
N VAL A 251 12.54 3.02 27.87
CA VAL A 251 12.22 4.37 28.37
C VAL A 251 12.27 4.36 29.89
N PRO A 252 12.90 5.36 30.55
CA PRO A 252 12.93 5.42 31.99
C PRO A 252 11.51 5.63 32.57
N LEU A 253 11.21 4.88 33.60
CA LEU A 253 9.99 4.98 34.38
C LEU A 253 10.36 5.64 35.72
N THR A 254 9.97 6.91 35.90
CA THR A 254 10.37 7.71 37.04
C THR A 254 9.21 8.49 37.66
N GLY A 255 9.40 9.03 38.84
CA GLY A 255 8.44 9.89 39.55
C GLY A 255 7.09 9.22 39.75
N HIS A 256 6.02 9.99 39.58
CA HIS A 256 4.65 9.54 39.84
C HIS A 256 4.21 8.33 39.00
N ALA A 257 4.71 8.21 37.75
CA ALA A 257 4.44 7.03 36.91
C ALA A 257 5.04 5.74 37.51
N PHE A 258 6.24 5.85 38.09
CA PHE A 258 6.88 4.74 38.78
C PHE A 258 6.11 4.33 40.04
N GLU A 259 5.71 5.29 40.85
CA GLU A 259 4.92 5.04 42.07
C GLU A 259 3.62 4.30 41.78
N LEU A 260 2.88 4.76 40.77
CA LEU A 260 1.62 4.12 40.35
C LEU A 260 1.84 2.73 39.80
N MET A 261 2.91 2.50 39.04
CA MET A 261 3.24 1.15 38.55
C MET A 261 3.67 0.21 39.68
N MET A 262 4.42 0.71 40.66
CA MET A 262 4.74 -0.05 41.87
C MET A 262 3.46 -0.42 42.65
N GLU A 263 2.52 0.50 42.78
CA GLU A 263 1.24 0.21 43.43
C GLU A 263 0.43 -0.81 42.65
N ARG A 264 0.33 -0.68 41.32
CA ARG A 264 -0.35 -1.62 40.44
C ARG A 264 0.27 -3.01 40.52
N SER A 265 1.58 -3.12 40.70
CA SER A 265 2.28 -4.43 40.79
C SER A 265 1.93 -5.22 42.06
N LYS A 266 1.41 -4.59 43.12
CA LYS A 266 1.01 -5.24 44.36
C LYS A 266 -0.26 -6.10 44.21
N VAL A 267 -1.04 -5.86 43.15
CA VAL A 267 -2.29 -6.58 42.85
C VAL A 267 -2.19 -7.22 41.45
N PRO A 268 -1.28 -8.19 41.26
CA PRO A 268 -1.11 -8.84 39.95
C PRO A 268 -2.28 -9.75 39.66
N ARG A 269 -2.67 -9.83 38.38
CA ARG A 269 -3.56 -10.87 37.91
C ARG A 269 -2.73 -12.11 37.55
N ILE A 270 -3.16 -13.27 38.03
CA ILE A 270 -2.43 -14.55 37.78
C ILE A 270 -2.73 -15.11 36.40
N ASP A 271 -3.84 -14.70 35.79
CA ASP A 271 -4.38 -15.27 34.55
C ASP A 271 -3.89 -14.53 33.28
N THR A 272 -3.06 -13.49 33.43
CA THR A 272 -2.54 -12.67 32.29
C THR A 272 -1.25 -11.93 32.67
N ASP A 273 -0.38 -11.75 31.70
CA ASP A 273 0.83 -10.92 31.81
C ASP A 273 0.57 -9.43 31.52
N LEU A 274 -0.63 -9.08 31.03
CA LEU A 274 -0.93 -7.69 30.65
C LEU A 274 -1.07 -6.78 31.88
N VAL A 275 -0.54 -5.57 31.81
CA VAL A 275 -0.74 -4.52 32.81
C VAL A 275 -2.19 -4.04 32.81
N PHE A 276 -2.78 -3.93 31.61
CA PHE A 276 -4.16 -3.45 31.37
C PHE A 276 -5.00 -4.50 30.63
N PRO A 277 -5.34 -5.63 31.25
CA PRO A 277 -6.13 -6.67 30.60
C PRO A 277 -7.59 -6.26 30.43
N SER A 278 -8.22 -6.73 29.38
CA SER A 278 -9.66 -6.60 29.18
C SER A 278 -10.42 -7.37 30.28
N ARG A 279 -11.59 -6.83 30.65
CA ARG A 279 -12.48 -7.51 31.61
C ARG A 279 -13.19 -8.73 31.02
N VAL A 280 -13.31 -8.76 29.68
CA VAL A 280 -14.04 -9.81 28.95
C VAL A 280 -13.10 -10.88 28.42
N ASP A 281 -11.94 -10.49 27.92
CA ASP A 281 -10.96 -11.38 27.30
C ASP A 281 -9.57 -11.15 27.89
N ARG A 282 -9.09 -12.06 28.71
CA ARG A 282 -7.80 -11.96 29.42
C ARG A 282 -6.58 -11.90 28.49
N HIS A 283 -6.72 -12.33 27.23
CA HIS A 283 -5.65 -12.32 26.24
C HIS A 283 -5.59 -11.01 25.44
N LYS A 284 -6.57 -10.13 25.65
CA LYS A 284 -6.62 -8.82 25.02
C LYS A 284 -6.46 -7.71 26.05
N HIS A 285 -5.81 -6.63 25.62
CA HIS A 285 -5.78 -5.42 26.44
C HIS A 285 -7.16 -4.75 26.50
N PHE A 286 -7.37 -3.92 27.51
CA PHE A 286 -8.57 -3.11 27.64
C PHE A 286 -8.63 -2.04 26.53
N ASP A 287 -9.81 -1.84 25.93
CA ASP A 287 -10.04 -0.78 24.95
C ASP A 287 -10.59 0.47 25.64
N PHE A 288 -9.72 1.42 25.97
CA PHE A 288 -10.08 2.66 26.65
C PHE A 288 -10.91 3.64 25.80
N ARG A 289 -11.17 3.35 24.53
CA ARG A 289 -12.07 4.13 23.66
C ARG A 289 -13.54 3.78 23.87
N ARG A 290 -13.81 2.67 24.52
CA ARG A 290 -15.15 2.20 24.83
C ARG A 290 -15.30 2.16 26.34
N PRO A 291 -16.15 3.04 26.92
CA PRO A 291 -16.39 3.10 28.34
C PRO A 291 -17.06 1.83 28.88
#